data_0108d8dc3ceb4658436c6c0978f6704c
#
_entry.id   0108d8dc3ceb4658436c6c0978f6704c
#
_cell.length_a   1.000
_cell.length_b   1.000
_cell.length_c   1.000
_cell.angle_alpha   90.00
_cell.angle_beta   90.00
_cell.angle_gamma   90.00
#
_symmetry.space_group_name_H-M   'P 1'
#
loop_
_entity.id
_entity.type
_entity.pdbx_description
1 polymer ?
#
loop_
_entity_poly.entity_id
_entity_poly.type
_entity_poly.pdbx_seq_one_letter_code
_entity_poly.pdbx_strand_id
1 'polypeptide(L)'
;MQNKTPHVIVWDDEAELNLFIRNFFKLDGYETHQALSAQECIDKLAELGDTIDAITVDGKTASDRSVMLILNVKRMNKNVKVFVLADRSLSEEKTRIMDYGADEFAVKPLSMESLTKKSKFNIT
;
A
#
# COMPACT_ATOMS: atom_id res chain seq x y z
N MET A 1 -22.24 -15.31 -1.12
CA MET A 1 -21.57 -14.72 -1.07
C MET A 1 -20.99 -13.95 -1.98
N GLN A 2 -20.54 -12.94 -1.90
CA GLN A 2 -20.16 -12.15 -2.80
C GLN A 2 -18.82 -12.28 -3.08
N ASN A 3 -18.38 -12.53 -4.22
CA ASN A 3 -17.04 -12.59 -4.63
C ASN A 3 -16.65 -11.24 -5.14
N LYS A 4 -16.46 -10.34 -4.21
CA LYS A 4 -16.12 -9.04 -4.57
C LYS A 4 -14.66 -8.99 -4.93
N THR A 5 -14.31 -8.37 -6.04
CA THR A 5 -12.92 -8.17 -6.44
C THR A 5 -12.25 -7.20 -5.48
N PRO A 6 -11.11 -7.55 -4.91
CA PRO A 6 -10.42 -6.62 -4.02
C PRO A 6 -9.76 -5.49 -4.81
N HIS A 7 -9.72 -4.30 -4.22
CA HIS A 7 -9.16 -3.12 -4.85
C HIS A 7 -7.97 -2.61 -4.05
N VAL A 8 -6.89 -2.24 -4.75
CA VAL A 8 -5.70 -1.72 -4.10
C VAL A 8 -5.28 -0.41 -4.77
N ILE A 9 -4.91 0.59 -3.96
CA ILE A 9 -4.28 1.79 -4.47
C ILE A 9 -2.79 1.61 -4.31
N VAL A 10 -2.04 1.79 -5.39
CA VAL A 10 -0.59 1.69 -5.34
C VAL A 10 -0.01 3.09 -5.40
N TRP A 11 0.61 3.54 -4.31
CA TRP A 11 1.30 4.81 -4.28
C TRP A 11 2.80 4.58 -4.36
N ASP A 12 3.39 5.08 -5.44
CA ASP A 12 4.83 5.10 -5.61
C ASP A 12 5.10 6.17 -6.65
N ASP A 13 5.98 7.12 -6.34
CA ASP A 13 6.24 8.22 -7.25
C ASP A 13 7.13 7.83 -8.42
N GLU A 14 7.70 6.64 -8.41
CA GLU A 14 8.43 6.12 -9.56
C GLU A 14 7.46 5.34 -10.43
N ALA A 15 7.17 5.88 -11.59
CA ALA A 15 6.11 5.33 -12.45
C ALA A 15 6.35 3.87 -12.84
N GLU A 16 7.61 3.51 -13.09
CA GLU A 16 7.93 2.14 -13.49
C GLU A 16 7.70 1.15 -12.35
N LEU A 17 8.10 1.52 -11.15
CA LEU A 17 7.90 0.65 -10.00
C LEU A 17 6.42 0.57 -9.67
N ASN A 18 5.70 1.69 -9.80
CA ASN A 18 4.27 1.72 -9.60
C ASN A 18 3.59 0.71 -10.53
N LEU A 19 3.98 0.73 -11.81
CA LEU A 19 3.42 -0.20 -12.79
C LEU A 19 3.75 -1.65 -12.44
N PHE A 20 4.99 -1.91 -12.00
CA PHE A 20 5.40 -3.25 -11.63
C PHE A 20 4.53 -3.79 -10.48
N ILE A 21 4.33 -2.98 -9.46
CA ILE A 21 3.53 -3.37 -8.30
C ILE A 21 2.08 -3.58 -8.71
N ARG A 22 1.54 -2.68 -9.54
CA ARG A 22 0.16 -2.82 -9.99
C ARG A 22 -0.02 -4.10 -10.80
N ASN A 23 0.92 -4.41 -11.69
CA ASN A 23 0.82 -5.62 -12.48
C ASN A 23 0.85 -6.88 -11.62
N PHE A 24 1.67 -6.85 -10.56
CA PHE A 24 1.69 -7.96 -9.63
C PHE A 24 0.32 -8.18 -9.00
N PHE A 25 -0.30 -7.11 -8.52
CA PHE A 25 -1.61 -7.23 -7.89
C PHE A 25 -2.70 -7.63 -8.89
N LYS A 26 -2.58 -7.19 -10.14
CA LYS A 26 -3.54 -7.61 -11.16
C LYS A 26 -3.47 -9.11 -11.40
N LEU A 27 -2.25 -9.65 -11.42
CA LEU A 27 -2.11 -11.09 -11.60
C LEU A 27 -2.72 -11.87 -10.44
N ASP A 28 -2.80 -11.24 -9.28
CA ASP A 28 -3.37 -11.88 -8.11
C ASP A 28 -4.86 -11.55 -7.96
N GLY A 29 -5.47 -10.99 -8.98
CA GLY A 29 -6.92 -10.78 -9.00
C GLY A 29 -7.43 -9.45 -8.49
N TYR A 30 -6.54 -8.47 -8.27
CA TYR A 30 -6.95 -7.18 -7.75
C TYR A 30 -7.29 -6.20 -8.86
N GLU A 31 -8.22 -5.31 -8.55
CA GLU A 31 -8.42 -4.12 -9.34
C GLU A 31 -7.45 -3.09 -8.80
N THR A 32 -6.65 -2.46 -9.64
CA THR A 32 -5.59 -1.57 -9.15
C THR A 32 -5.84 -0.12 -9.53
N HIS A 33 -5.37 0.79 -8.68
CA HIS A 33 -5.50 2.22 -8.89
C HIS A 33 -4.15 2.87 -8.68
N GLN A 34 -3.73 3.71 -9.61
CA GLN A 34 -2.43 4.34 -9.54
C GLN A 34 -2.46 5.63 -8.75
N ALA A 35 -1.46 5.84 -7.91
CA ALA A 35 -1.23 7.13 -7.28
C ALA A 35 0.25 7.43 -7.36
N LEU A 36 0.62 8.55 -7.95
CA LEU A 36 2.03 8.94 -8.09
C LEU A 36 2.45 9.92 -7.01
N SER A 37 1.55 10.24 -6.10
CA SER A 37 1.86 11.10 -4.97
C SER A 37 0.97 10.74 -3.80
N ALA A 38 1.36 11.18 -2.62
CA ALA A 38 0.54 10.96 -1.43
C ALA A 38 -0.82 11.63 -1.58
N GLN A 39 -0.86 12.80 -2.19
CA GLN A 39 -2.13 13.50 -2.38
C GLN A 39 -3.06 12.74 -3.30
N GLU A 40 -2.52 12.17 -4.39
CA GLU A 40 -3.34 11.36 -5.28
C GLU A 40 -3.91 10.14 -4.55
N CYS A 41 -3.12 9.56 -3.65
CA CYS A 41 -3.57 8.41 -2.89
C CYS A 41 -4.75 8.79 -2.01
N ILE A 42 -4.65 9.91 -1.32
CA ILE A 42 -5.72 10.38 -0.44
C ILE A 42 -6.97 10.73 -1.29
N ASP A 43 -6.78 11.37 -2.42
CA ASP A 43 -7.89 11.73 -3.29
C ASP A 43 -8.61 10.49 -3.80
N LYS A 44 -7.87 9.47 -4.19
CA LYS A 44 -8.46 8.23 -4.65
C LYS A 44 -9.22 7.52 -3.54
N LEU A 45 -8.66 7.53 -2.34
CA LEU A 45 -9.33 6.90 -1.22
C LEU A 45 -10.62 7.65 -0.88
N ALA A 46 -10.61 8.97 -0.97
CA ALA A 46 -11.81 9.75 -0.72
C ALA A 46 -12.88 9.47 -1.78
N GLU A 47 -12.45 9.31 -3.02
CA GLU A 47 -13.36 9.05 -4.12
C GLU A 47 -13.94 7.64 -4.07
N LEU A 48 -13.12 6.66 -3.79
CA LEU A 48 -13.51 5.26 -3.89
C LEU A 48 -14.00 4.67 -2.56
N GLY A 49 -13.62 5.31 -1.48
CA GLY A 49 -14.18 4.97 -0.15
C GLY A 49 -14.04 3.51 0.22
N ASP A 50 -15.14 2.91 0.61
CA ASP A 50 -15.15 1.54 1.11
C ASP A 50 -14.84 0.51 0.04
N THR A 51 -14.74 0.91 -1.21
CA THR A 51 -14.34 0.00 -2.27
C THR A 51 -12.89 -0.44 -2.09
N ILE A 52 -12.06 0.41 -1.48
CA ILE A 52 -10.63 0.13 -1.36
C ILE A 52 -10.35 -0.80 -0.20
N ASP A 53 -9.65 -1.89 -0.48
CA ASP A 53 -9.31 -2.89 0.53
C ASP A 53 -7.88 -2.73 1.03
N ALA A 54 -6.99 -2.21 0.19
CA ALA A 54 -5.59 -2.10 0.56
C ALA A 54 -4.91 -0.91 -0.12
N ILE A 55 -3.83 -0.44 0.48
CA ILE A 55 -3.01 0.62 -0.10
C ILE A 55 -1.56 0.21 0.10
N THR A 56 -0.74 0.31 -0.96
CA THR A 56 0.69 0.18 -0.79
C THR A 56 1.28 1.58 -0.71
N VAL A 57 2.15 1.80 0.25
CA VAL A 57 2.72 3.10 0.54
C VAL A 57 4.21 3.06 0.29
N ASP A 58 4.70 4.01 -0.51
CA ASP A 58 6.12 4.11 -0.77
C ASP A 58 6.82 4.65 0.47
N GLY A 59 7.58 3.79 1.12
CA GLY A 59 8.35 4.18 2.30
C GLY A 59 9.74 4.63 1.98
N LYS A 60 9.97 5.10 0.75
CA LYS A 60 11.27 5.50 0.29
C LYS A 60 11.89 6.50 1.22
N THR A 61 11.10 7.35 1.75
CA THR A 61 11.55 8.18 2.79
C THR A 61 10.65 7.86 3.94
N ALA A 62 11.15 7.26 4.98
CA ALA A 62 10.39 7.12 6.20
C ALA A 62 10.24 8.51 6.72
N SER A 63 9.85 9.36 5.85
CA SER A 63 9.69 10.72 6.15
C SER A 63 8.36 10.87 6.82
N ASP A 64 8.18 11.98 7.35
CA ASP A 64 6.92 12.37 7.97
C ASP A 64 5.76 12.21 6.99
N ARG A 65 6.04 12.24 5.67
CA ARG A 65 5.01 12.07 4.67
C ARG A 65 4.36 10.72 4.69
N SER A 66 5.15 9.63 4.75
CA SER A 66 4.58 8.28 4.78
C SER A 66 3.80 8.06 6.06
N VAL A 67 4.31 8.55 7.17
CA VAL A 67 3.63 8.43 8.45
C VAL A 67 2.31 9.19 8.43
N MET A 68 2.34 10.42 7.91
CA MET A 68 1.11 11.21 7.84
C MET A 68 0.08 10.57 6.93
N LEU A 69 0.54 9.97 5.83
CA LEU A 69 -0.37 9.28 4.94
C LEU A 69 -1.03 8.10 5.65
N ILE A 70 -0.26 7.30 6.38
CA ILE A 70 -0.79 6.15 7.09
C ILE A 70 -1.85 6.61 8.09
N LEU A 71 -1.55 7.65 8.85
CA LEU A 71 -2.50 8.17 9.83
C LEU A 71 -3.77 8.66 9.16
N ASN A 72 -3.65 9.35 8.04
CA ASN A 72 -4.81 9.85 7.34
C ASN A 72 -5.66 8.73 6.77
N VAL A 73 -5.02 7.71 6.20
CA VAL A 73 -5.73 6.57 5.66
C VAL A 73 -6.52 5.86 6.75
N LYS A 74 -5.87 5.60 7.87
CA LYS A 74 -6.54 4.89 8.96
C LYS A 74 -7.66 5.71 9.59
N ARG A 75 -7.53 7.03 9.53
CA ARG A 75 -8.59 7.90 10.03
C ARG A 75 -9.79 7.88 9.09
N MET A 76 -9.54 7.81 7.77
CA MET A 76 -10.62 7.78 6.80
C MET A 76 -11.30 6.42 6.76
N ASN A 77 -10.52 5.34 6.86
CA ASN A 77 -11.08 4.00 6.81
C ASN A 77 -10.15 3.05 7.54
N LYS A 78 -10.46 2.73 8.78
CA LYS A 78 -9.59 1.90 9.60
C LYS A 78 -9.51 0.45 9.13
N ASN A 79 -10.40 0.05 8.22
CA ASN A 79 -10.37 -1.32 7.72
C ASN A 79 -9.47 -1.51 6.50
N VAL A 80 -8.94 -0.42 5.94
CA VAL A 80 -8.04 -0.53 4.81
C VAL A 80 -6.69 -1.06 5.30
N LYS A 81 -6.16 -2.07 4.60
CA LYS A 81 -4.84 -2.60 4.94
C LYS A 81 -3.77 -1.74 4.32
N VAL A 82 -2.74 -1.43 5.07
CA VAL A 82 -1.65 -0.58 4.61
C VAL A 82 -0.36 -1.38 4.57
N PHE A 83 0.22 -1.52 3.37
CA PHE A 83 1.49 -2.20 3.16
C PHE A 83 2.52 -1.13 2.90
N VAL A 84 3.57 -1.08 3.69
CA VAL A 84 4.67 -0.15 3.44
C VAL A 84 5.79 -0.87 2.72
N LEU A 85 6.19 -0.35 1.55
CA LEU A 85 7.27 -0.91 0.75
C LEU A 85 8.45 0.05 0.85
N ALA A 86 9.47 -0.34 1.59
CA ALA A 86 10.54 0.57 1.98
C ALA A 86 11.89 0.15 1.46
N ASP A 87 12.82 1.11 1.33
CA ASP A 87 14.19 0.79 1.00
C ASP A 87 14.84 0.10 2.18
N ARG A 88 15.87 -0.67 1.89
CA ARG A 88 16.60 -1.39 2.93
C ARG A 88 17.10 -0.45 4.03
N SER A 89 17.48 0.77 3.66
CA SER A 89 17.99 1.73 4.62
C SER A 89 16.95 2.12 5.66
N LEU A 90 15.66 1.83 5.40
CA LEU A 90 14.60 2.21 6.31
C LEU A 90 14.16 1.06 7.22
N SER A 91 14.88 -0.04 7.20
CA SER A 91 14.47 -1.19 8.01
C SER A 91 14.44 -0.88 9.50
N GLU A 92 15.27 0.08 9.93
CA GLU A 92 15.28 0.48 11.34
C GLU A 92 14.06 1.29 11.73
N GLU A 93 13.32 1.79 10.74
CA GLU A 93 12.11 2.57 11.00
C GLU A 93 10.88 1.68 11.08
N LYS A 94 11.04 0.39 10.90
CA LYS A 94 9.91 -0.53 10.82
C LYS A 94 8.99 -0.42 12.03
N THR A 95 9.56 -0.45 13.23
CA THR A 95 8.76 -0.43 14.44
C THR A 95 7.93 0.84 14.52
N ARG A 96 8.55 1.98 14.20
CA ARG A 96 7.88 3.25 14.23
C ARG A 96 6.72 3.28 13.22
N ILE A 97 6.97 2.81 12.00
CA ILE A 97 5.97 2.80 10.95
C ILE A 97 4.81 1.87 11.32
N MET A 98 5.11 0.71 11.86
CA MET A 98 4.07 -0.22 12.27
C MET A 98 3.25 0.36 13.43
N ASP A 99 3.90 1.08 14.33
CA ASP A 99 3.19 1.71 15.45
C ASP A 99 2.21 2.77 15.00
N TYR A 100 2.44 3.39 13.84
CA TYR A 100 1.52 4.39 13.34
C TYR A 100 0.35 3.78 12.56
N GLY A 101 0.33 2.47 12.41
CA GLY A 101 -0.85 1.82 11.85
C GLY A 101 -0.65 1.01 10.58
N ALA A 102 0.58 0.90 10.10
CA ALA A 102 0.84 0.04 8.94
C ALA A 102 0.55 -1.41 9.31
N ASP A 103 0.00 -2.16 8.39
CA ASP A 103 -0.35 -3.55 8.63
C ASP A 103 0.78 -4.49 8.21
N GLU A 104 1.58 -4.10 7.22
CA GLU A 104 2.70 -4.89 6.77
C GLU A 104 3.84 -4.01 6.30
N PHE A 105 5.04 -4.53 6.32
CA PHE A 105 6.23 -3.80 5.93
C PHE A 105 7.12 -4.75 5.14
N ALA A 106 7.52 -4.36 3.95
CA ALA A 106 8.41 -5.13 3.11
C ALA A 106 9.55 -4.25 2.64
N VAL A 107 10.73 -4.84 2.45
CA VAL A 107 11.91 -4.09 2.04
C VAL A 107 12.20 -4.33 0.58
N LYS A 108 12.44 -3.27 -0.17
CA LYS A 108 12.86 -3.36 -1.57
C LYS A 108 14.30 -3.85 -1.64
N PRO A 109 14.73 -4.50 -2.70
CA PRO A 109 13.98 -4.73 -3.93
C PRO A 109 12.92 -5.78 -3.74
N LEU A 110 11.82 -5.61 -4.45
CA LEU A 110 10.68 -6.49 -4.32
C LEU A 110 10.83 -7.67 -5.25
N SER A 111 10.39 -8.83 -4.81
CA SER A 111 10.34 -10.00 -5.65
C SER A 111 8.91 -10.47 -5.70
N MET A 112 8.58 -11.25 -6.72
CA MET A 112 7.24 -11.82 -6.81
C MET A 112 6.96 -12.67 -5.59
N GLU A 113 7.97 -13.36 -5.09
CA GLU A 113 7.80 -14.23 -3.94
C GLU A 113 7.42 -13.43 -2.69
N SER A 114 8.13 -12.34 -2.42
CA SER A 114 7.85 -11.57 -1.22
C SER A 114 6.49 -10.88 -1.30
N LEU A 115 6.12 -10.40 -2.49
CA LEU A 115 4.81 -9.77 -2.64
C LEU A 115 3.71 -10.79 -2.54
N THR A 116 3.92 -11.99 -3.07
CA THR A 116 2.92 -13.05 -2.98
C THR A 116 2.63 -13.40 -1.53
N LYS A 117 3.65 -13.50 -0.72
CA LYS A 117 3.45 -13.80 0.68
C LYS A 117 2.67 -12.73 1.40
N LYS A 118 2.95 -11.47 1.07
CA LYS A 118 2.29 -10.37 1.75
C LYS A 118 0.86 -10.16 1.29
N SER A 119 0.62 -10.31 -0.01
CA SER A 119 -0.69 -10.01 -0.54
C SER A 119 -1.75 -11.01 -0.16
N LYS A 120 -1.36 -12.26 0.15
CA LYS A 120 -2.33 -13.25 0.44
C LYS A 120 -2.90 -13.22 1.81
N PHE A 121 -2.33 -12.50 2.69
CA PHE A 121 -2.61 -12.79 4.05
C PHE A 121 -3.94 -12.34 4.55
N ASN A 122 -4.65 -11.48 3.96
CA ASN A 122 -5.98 -11.32 4.46
C ASN A 122 -6.76 -10.21 3.93
N ILE A 123 -6.80 -10.07 2.68
CA ILE A 123 -7.63 -9.08 2.11
C ILE A 123 -9.00 -9.64 1.82
N THR A 124 -9.10 -10.90 1.66
CA THR A 124 -10.42 -11.47 1.38
C THR A 124 -11.09 -11.97 2.62
#